data_9712dd6e7ab1ffd528cc4cdf1d16ad8a
#
_entry.id   9712dd6e7ab1ffd528cc4cdf1d16ad8a
#
_cell.length_a   1.000
_cell.length_b   1.000
_cell.length_c   1.000
_cell.angle_alpha   90.00
_cell.angle_beta   90.00
_cell.angle_gamma   90.00
#
_symmetry.space_group_name_H-M   'P 1'
#
loop_
_entity.id
_entity.type
_entity.pdbx_description
1 polymer ?
#
loop_
_entity_poly.entity_id
_entity_poly.type
_entity_poly.pdbx_seq_one_letter_code
_entity_poly.pdbx_strand_id
1 'polypeptide(L)'
;MALELRPACVLDLPSIYRGEQDYIRCWEPDHEAAWRLQLEKHLTRWVENFDRLIIATMDGQFAGYALWMPEQDCAELCTINVAEAFRRKGIGQMLLEDYVTTARRQGFSLLGLSVRGDNPARLMYEKAGFVRVGNDAHGYIRYQRLG
;
A
#
# COMPACT_ATOMS: atom_id res chain seq x y z
N MET A 1 -5.64 -8.07 -21.96
CA MET A 1 -5.76 -8.35 -20.53
C MET A 1 -6.42 -7.15 -19.86
N ALA A 2 -7.48 -7.42 -19.10
CA ALA A 2 -8.24 -6.36 -18.46
C ALA A 2 -7.73 -6.11 -17.04
N LEU A 3 -6.98 -5.03 -16.87
CA LEU A 3 -6.52 -4.57 -15.57
C LEU A 3 -7.48 -3.48 -15.08
N GLU A 4 -8.09 -3.70 -13.92
CA GLU A 4 -9.06 -2.77 -13.36
C GLU A 4 -8.71 -2.43 -11.91
N LEU A 5 -9.05 -1.21 -11.49
CA LEU A 5 -8.96 -0.77 -10.11
C LEU A 5 -10.38 -0.52 -9.59
N ARG A 6 -10.63 -0.91 -8.36
CA ARG A 6 -11.91 -0.67 -7.68
C ARG A 6 -11.72 -0.54 -6.18
N PRO A 7 -12.69 0.07 -5.47
CA PRO A 7 -12.66 0.05 -4.00
C PRO A 7 -12.80 -1.38 -3.47
N ALA A 8 -12.24 -1.62 -2.28
CA ALA A 8 -12.34 -2.91 -1.63
C ALA A 8 -13.75 -3.19 -1.12
N CYS A 9 -14.04 -4.47 -0.95
CA CYS A 9 -15.27 -4.93 -0.31
C CYS A 9 -14.95 -6.11 0.62
N VAL A 10 -15.96 -6.58 1.34
CA VAL A 10 -15.80 -7.66 2.33
C VAL A 10 -15.14 -8.91 1.71
N LEU A 11 -15.46 -9.23 0.46
CA LEU A 11 -14.92 -10.42 -0.21
C LEU A 11 -13.42 -10.36 -0.44
N ASP A 12 -12.82 -9.17 -0.38
CA ASP A 12 -11.38 -9.00 -0.56
C ASP A 12 -10.57 -9.23 0.72
N LEU A 13 -11.21 -9.24 1.88
CA LEU A 13 -10.51 -9.32 3.17
C LEU A 13 -9.57 -10.52 3.29
N PRO A 14 -9.95 -11.73 2.88
CA PRO A 14 -9.01 -12.87 2.96
C PRO A 14 -7.76 -12.67 2.12
N SER A 15 -7.89 -12.09 0.93
CA SER A 15 -6.75 -11.83 0.04
C SER A 15 -5.84 -10.74 0.58
N ILE A 16 -6.42 -9.69 1.17
CA ILE A 16 -5.65 -8.63 1.82
C ILE A 16 -4.88 -9.19 3.01
N TYR A 17 -5.54 -10.00 3.84
CA TYR A 17 -4.89 -10.62 4.98
C TYR A 17 -3.69 -11.46 4.56
N ARG A 18 -3.86 -12.30 3.53
CA ARG A 18 -2.75 -13.13 3.02
C ARG A 18 -1.61 -12.28 2.46
N GLY A 19 -1.94 -11.19 1.76
CA GLY A 19 -0.93 -10.30 1.21
C GLY A 19 -0.12 -9.60 2.30
N GLU A 20 -0.77 -9.13 3.35
CA GLU A 20 -0.09 -8.50 4.48
C GLU A 20 0.76 -9.53 5.25
N GLN A 21 0.25 -10.73 5.43
CA GLN A 21 1.00 -11.81 6.08
C GLN A 21 2.26 -12.17 5.29
N ASP A 22 2.15 -12.28 3.97
CA ASP A 22 3.30 -12.56 3.11
C ASP A 22 4.34 -11.44 3.18
N TYR A 23 3.90 -10.19 3.19
CA TYR A 23 4.79 -9.04 3.35
C TYR A 23 5.57 -9.11 4.66
N ILE A 24 4.86 -9.36 5.76
CA ILE A 24 5.48 -9.43 7.08
C ILE A 24 6.46 -10.59 7.17
N ARG A 25 6.12 -11.74 6.63
CA ARG A 25 7.03 -12.90 6.59
C ARG A 25 8.28 -12.63 5.79
N CYS A 26 8.17 -11.86 4.73
CA CYS A 26 9.31 -11.53 3.87
C CYS A 26 10.22 -10.47 4.50
N TRP A 27 9.63 -9.42 5.07
CA TRP A 27 10.39 -8.23 5.47
C TRP A 27 10.52 -8.03 6.98
N GLU A 28 9.58 -8.57 7.77
CA GLU A 28 9.54 -8.37 9.22
C GLU A 28 9.08 -9.64 9.94
N PRO A 29 9.76 -10.78 9.71
CA PRO A 29 9.29 -12.06 10.24
C PRO A 29 9.16 -12.10 11.77
N ASP A 30 9.95 -11.32 12.49
CA ASP A 30 9.91 -11.27 13.95
C ASP A 30 8.63 -10.60 14.47
N HIS A 31 7.93 -9.87 13.62
CA HIS A 31 6.69 -9.16 13.97
C HIS A 31 5.44 -9.95 13.65
N GLU A 32 5.55 -11.10 12.98
CA GLU A 32 4.37 -11.84 12.52
C GLU A 32 3.47 -12.29 13.68
N ALA A 33 4.04 -12.81 14.76
CA ALA A 33 3.25 -13.31 15.89
C ALA A 33 2.41 -12.20 16.52
N ALA A 34 3.02 -11.02 16.77
CA ALA A 34 2.33 -9.88 17.34
C ALA A 34 1.26 -9.35 16.37
N TRP A 35 1.57 -9.31 15.07
CA TRP A 35 0.65 -8.87 14.05
C TRP A 35 -0.60 -9.76 13.99
N ARG A 36 -0.43 -11.07 14.07
CA ARG A 36 -1.55 -12.01 14.04
C ARG A 36 -2.48 -11.84 15.23
N LEU A 37 -1.96 -11.46 16.38
CA LEU A 37 -2.77 -11.23 17.58
C LEU A 37 -3.64 -9.96 17.47
N GLN A 38 -3.40 -9.11 16.47
CA GLN A 38 -4.13 -7.86 16.27
C GLN A 38 -5.14 -7.96 15.13
N LEU A 39 -5.65 -9.15 14.84
CA LEU A 39 -6.56 -9.38 13.71
C LEU A 39 -7.76 -8.44 13.72
N GLU A 40 -8.40 -8.23 14.87
CA GLU A 40 -9.56 -7.34 14.96
C GLU A 40 -9.20 -5.90 14.54
N LYS A 41 -8.05 -5.42 14.97
CA LYS A 41 -7.59 -4.07 14.59
C LYS A 41 -7.37 -3.95 13.09
N HIS A 42 -6.78 -4.98 12.49
CA HIS A 42 -6.53 -4.98 11.05
C HIS A 42 -7.84 -4.97 10.26
N LEU A 43 -8.76 -5.85 10.63
CA LEU A 43 -10.06 -5.94 9.96
C LEU A 43 -10.84 -4.64 10.09
N THR A 44 -10.89 -4.07 11.29
CA THR A 44 -11.57 -2.81 11.54
C THR A 44 -10.99 -1.69 10.66
N ARG A 45 -9.67 -1.59 10.63
CA ARG A 45 -8.98 -0.59 9.81
C ARG A 45 -9.31 -0.73 8.34
N TRP A 46 -9.30 -1.95 7.82
CA TRP A 46 -9.59 -2.19 6.40
C TRP A 46 -11.05 -1.86 6.08
N VAL A 47 -11.98 -2.31 6.90
CA VAL A 47 -13.40 -2.08 6.67
C VAL A 47 -13.73 -0.59 6.74
N GLU A 48 -13.18 0.13 7.71
CA GLU A 48 -13.41 1.57 7.86
C GLU A 48 -12.81 2.39 6.73
N ASN A 49 -11.89 1.81 5.95
CA ASN A 49 -11.16 2.52 4.90
C ASN A 49 -11.37 1.89 3.52
N PHE A 50 -12.47 1.19 3.29
CA PHE A 50 -12.74 0.57 1.99
C PHE A 50 -12.67 1.54 0.82
N ASP A 51 -13.02 2.80 1.02
CA ASP A 51 -12.95 3.84 -0.01
C ASP A 51 -11.51 4.28 -0.33
N ARG A 52 -10.56 3.99 0.56
CA ARG A 52 -9.14 4.27 0.39
C ARG A 52 -8.29 3.01 0.26
N LEU A 53 -8.94 1.85 0.24
CA LEU A 53 -8.31 0.55 0.04
C LEU A 53 -8.68 0.09 -1.37
N ILE A 54 -7.72 0.24 -2.29
CA ILE A 54 -7.95 0.01 -3.72
C ILE A 54 -7.46 -1.36 -4.10
N ILE A 55 -8.31 -2.09 -4.82
CA ILE A 55 -8.03 -3.43 -5.29
C ILE A 55 -7.72 -3.36 -6.78
N ALA A 56 -6.64 -4.00 -7.19
CA ALA A 56 -6.33 -4.23 -8.59
C ALA A 56 -6.75 -5.65 -8.96
N THR A 57 -7.51 -5.77 -10.04
CA THR A 57 -7.85 -7.08 -10.59
C THR A 57 -7.30 -7.19 -12.01
N MET A 58 -6.92 -8.41 -12.39
CA MET A 58 -6.52 -8.71 -13.76
C MET A 58 -7.40 -9.85 -14.27
N ASP A 59 -8.18 -9.57 -15.32
CA ASP A 59 -9.15 -10.50 -15.87
C ASP A 59 -10.09 -11.07 -14.77
N GLY A 60 -10.51 -10.20 -13.85
CA GLY A 60 -11.40 -10.54 -12.74
C GLY A 60 -10.74 -11.20 -11.54
N GLN A 61 -9.43 -11.47 -11.60
CA GLN A 61 -8.72 -12.08 -10.49
C GLN A 61 -8.03 -11.03 -9.62
N PHE A 62 -8.06 -11.24 -8.30
CA PHE A 62 -7.37 -10.37 -7.35
C PHE A 62 -5.87 -10.36 -7.66
N ALA A 63 -5.31 -9.20 -7.96
CA ALA A 63 -3.91 -9.08 -8.35
C ALA A 63 -3.08 -8.26 -7.35
N GLY A 64 -3.70 -7.38 -6.61
CA GLY A 64 -2.98 -6.56 -5.65
C GLY A 64 -3.88 -5.52 -5.00
N TYR A 65 -3.29 -4.73 -4.11
CA TYR A 65 -4.04 -3.71 -3.38
C TYR A 65 -3.11 -2.62 -2.84
N ALA A 66 -3.70 -1.49 -2.50
CA ALA A 66 -3.03 -0.41 -1.80
C ALA A 66 -4.00 0.25 -0.82
N LEU A 67 -3.48 0.65 0.34
CA LEU A 67 -4.24 1.40 1.33
C LEU A 67 -3.50 2.70 1.62
N TRP A 68 -4.21 3.82 1.55
CA TRP A 68 -3.70 5.10 2.04
C TRP A 68 -4.68 5.69 3.04
N MET A 69 -4.18 6.53 3.91
CA MET A 69 -4.99 7.15 4.96
C MET A 69 -4.60 8.60 5.11
N PRO A 70 -5.57 9.47 5.48
CA PRO A 70 -5.22 10.82 5.87
C PRO A 70 -4.46 10.79 7.19
N GLU A 71 -3.38 11.53 7.25
CA GLU A 71 -2.65 11.85 8.46
C GLU A 71 -2.81 13.34 8.70
N GLN A 72 -2.20 13.91 9.75
CA GLN A 72 -2.44 15.30 10.14
C GLN A 72 -2.49 16.28 8.96
N ASP A 73 -1.40 16.46 8.26
CA ASP A 73 -1.28 17.42 7.16
C ASP A 73 -0.99 16.77 5.82
N CYS A 74 -1.01 15.44 5.74
CA CYS A 74 -0.65 14.73 4.52
C CYS A 74 -1.49 13.48 4.34
N ALA A 75 -1.39 12.89 3.16
CA ALA A 75 -1.88 11.54 2.91
C ALA A 75 -0.71 10.58 3.05
N GLU A 76 -0.95 9.42 3.65
CA GLU A 76 0.08 8.40 3.91
C GLU A 76 -0.26 7.12 3.19
N LEU A 77 0.63 6.63 2.35
CA LEU A 77 0.51 5.30 1.78
C LEU A 77 0.93 4.29 2.84
N CYS A 78 -0.03 3.50 3.31
CA CYS A 78 0.20 2.56 4.41
C CYS A 78 0.75 1.22 3.94
N THR A 79 0.25 0.74 2.81
CA THR A 79 0.68 -0.52 2.23
C THR A 79 0.39 -0.54 0.73
N ILE A 80 1.22 -1.25 0.00
CA ILE A 80 1.01 -1.58 -1.41
C ILE A 80 1.60 -2.95 -1.65
N ASN A 81 0.82 -3.85 -2.24
CA ASN A 81 1.27 -5.21 -2.48
C ASN A 81 0.67 -5.76 -3.75
N VAL A 82 1.49 -6.46 -4.53
CA VAL A 82 1.05 -7.15 -5.75
C VAL A 82 1.28 -8.64 -5.53
N ALA A 83 0.27 -9.44 -5.79
CA ALA A 83 0.36 -10.90 -5.67
C ALA A 83 1.47 -11.43 -6.60
N GLU A 84 2.21 -12.42 -6.13
CA GLU A 84 3.40 -12.92 -6.81
C GLU A 84 3.14 -13.28 -8.27
N ALA A 85 2.02 -13.94 -8.56
CA ALA A 85 1.66 -14.35 -9.91
C ALA A 85 1.45 -13.18 -10.88
N PHE A 86 1.25 -11.97 -10.35
CA PHE A 86 0.93 -10.78 -11.15
C PHE A 86 2.03 -9.72 -11.12
N ARG A 87 3.20 -10.04 -10.56
CA ARG A 87 4.32 -9.10 -10.49
C ARG A 87 4.92 -8.84 -11.88
N ARG A 88 5.65 -7.73 -12.00
CA ARG A 88 6.33 -7.28 -13.22
C ARG A 88 5.37 -6.98 -14.38
N LYS A 89 4.13 -6.55 -14.06
CA LYS A 89 3.13 -6.17 -15.04
C LYS A 89 2.68 -4.71 -14.89
N GLY A 90 3.38 -3.92 -14.06
CA GLY A 90 3.06 -2.51 -13.85
C GLY A 90 1.91 -2.26 -12.88
N ILE A 91 1.41 -3.28 -12.19
CA ILE A 91 0.26 -3.15 -11.28
C ILE A 91 0.61 -2.28 -10.06
N GLY A 92 1.79 -2.48 -9.48
CA GLY A 92 2.23 -1.67 -8.35
C GLY A 92 2.31 -0.19 -8.71
N GLN A 93 2.82 0.12 -9.89
CA GLN A 93 2.88 1.50 -10.36
C GLN A 93 1.48 2.09 -10.55
N MET A 94 0.55 1.31 -11.10
CA MET A 94 -0.84 1.75 -11.26
C MET A 94 -1.51 2.06 -9.92
N LEU A 95 -1.31 1.19 -8.93
CA LEU A 95 -1.82 1.39 -7.58
C LEU A 95 -1.23 2.66 -6.95
N LEU A 96 0.07 2.87 -7.14
CA LEU A 96 0.75 4.05 -6.62
C LEU A 96 0.20 5.34 -7.26
N GLU A 97 0.00 5.33 -8.57
CA GLU A 97 -0.57 6.47 -9.29
C GLU A 97 -2.00 6.77 -8.86
N ASP A 98 -2.78 5.72 -8.60
CA ASP A 98 -4.13 5.88 -8.07
C ASP A 98 -4.14 6.56 -6.70
N TYR A 99 -3.23 6.16 -5.82
CA TYR A 99 -3.04 6.83 -4.53
C TYR A 99 -2.77 8.32 -4.73
N VAL A 100 -1.82 8.66 -5.58
CA VAL A 100 -1.45 10.05 -5.86
C VAL A 100 -2.67 10.84 -6.36
N THR A 101 -3.36 10.30 -7.36
CA THR A 101 -4.51 10.96 -7.97
C THR A 101 -5.65 11.15 -6.98
N THR A 102 -5.99 10.11 -6.24
CA THR A 102 -7.13 10.13 -5.32
C THR A 102 -6.86 11.06 -4.13
N ALA A 103 -5.66 11.02 -3.58
CA ALA A 103 -5.30 11.88 -2.46
C ALA A 103 -5.32 13.35 -2.88
N ARG A 104 -4.83 13.67 -4.08
CA ARG A 104 -4.91 15.03 -4.63
C ARG A 104 -6.35 15.51 -4.75
N ARG A 105 -7.23 14.67 -5.27
CA ARG A 105 -8.65 14.99 -5.43
C ARG A 105 -9.30 15.31 -4.10
N GLN A 106 -8.85 14.70 -3.03
CA GLN A 106 -9.36 14.95 -1.69
C GLN A 106 -8.69 16.14 -1.01
N GLY A 107 -7.82 16.87 -1.71
CA GLY A 107 -7.22 18.11 -1.22
C GLY A 107 -5.89 17.95 -0.51
N PHE A 108 -5.27 16.77 -0.54
CA PHE A 108 -3.96 16.59 0.08
C PHE A 108 -2.86 17.08 -0.85
N SER A 109 -2.08 18.06 -0.37
CA SER A 109 -0.98 18.64 -1.14
C SER A 109 0.36 17.97 -0.85
N LEU A 110 0.44 17.19 0.22
CA LEU A 110 1.65 16.46 0.60
C LEU A 110 1.32 14.97 0.73
N LEU A 111 2.08 14.15 0.01
CA LEU A 111 1.92 12.70 0.00
C LEU A 111 3.17 12.06 0.60
N GLY A 112 3.00 11.10 1.48
CA GLY A 112 4.10 10.45 2.15
C GLY A 112 4.01 8.94 2.14
N LEU A 113 5.15 8.31 2.40
CA LEU A 113 5.26 6.88 2.64
C LEU A 113 6.58 6.57 3.34
N SER A 114 6.65 5.39 3.95
CA SER A 114 7.89 4.87 4.52
C SER A 114 8.15 3.48 3.93
N VAL A 115 9.43 3.17 3.68
CA VAL A 115 9.83 1.90 3.09
C VAL A 115 11.17 1.46 3.67
N ARG A 116 11.36 0.15 3.83
CA ARG A 116 12.65 -0.39 4.25
C ARG A 116 13.71 -0.13 3.17
N GLY A 117 14.92 0.21 3.60
CA GLY A 117 16.01 0.48 2.68
C GLY A 117 16.41 -0.71 1.80
N ASP A 118 16.16 -1.93 2.28
CA ASP A 118 16.44 -3.18 1.55
C ASP A 118 15.30 -3.63 0.65
N ASN A 119 14.17 -2.91 0.64
CA ASN A 119 13.04 -3.22 -0.20
C ASN A 119 13.19 -2.54 -1.56
N PRO A 120 13.27 -3.30 -2.66
CA PRO A 120 13.43 -2.70 -4.00
C PRO A 120 12.26 -1.83 -4.46
N ALA A 121 11.12 -1.90 -3.79
CA ALA A 121 9.98 -1.03 -4.09
C ALA A 121 10.36 0.47 -3.99
N ARG A 122 11.39 0.82 -3.24
CA ARG A 122 11.87 2.21 -3.15
C ARG A 122 12.20 2.79 -4.52
N LEU A 123 12.67 1.96 -5.45
CA LEU A 123 12.99 2.40 -6.80
C LEU A 123 11.73 2.83 -7.57
N MET A 124 10.62 2.14 -7.36
CA MET A 124 9.34 2.51 -7.95
C MET A 124 8.85 3.85 -7.40
N TYR A 125 9.00 4.08 -6.10
CA TYR A 125 8.60 5.34 -5.49
C TYR A 125 9.44 6.51 -6.01
N GLU A 126 10.75 6.34 -6.11
CA GLU A 126 11.66 7.36 -6.65
C GLU A 126 11.30 7.69 -8.09
N LYS A 127 11.03 6.67 -8.90
CA LYS A 127 10.63 6.85 -10.29
C LYS A 127 9.30 7.60 -10.41
N ALA A 128 8.42 7.45 -9.43
CA ALA A 128 7.14 8.14 -9.40
C ALA A 128 7.22 9.57 -8.85
N GLY A 129 8.42 10.06 -8.57
CA GLY A 129 8.62 11.44 -8.11
C GLY A 129 8.65 11.63 -6.60
N PHE A 130 8.63 10.55 -5.83
CA PHE A 130 8.82 10.63 -4.39
C PHE A 130 10.28 10.86 -4.06
N VAL A 131 10.55 11.78 -3.14
CA VAL A 131 11.90 12.21 -2.78
C VAL A 131 12.19 11.79 -1.35
N ARG A 132 13.37 11.24 -1.13
CA ARG A 132 13.83 10.87 0.20
C ARG A 132 13.99 12.13 1.06
N VAL A 133 13.35 12.13 2.24
CA VAL A 133 13.42 13.26 3.18
C VAL A 133 14.06 12.89 4.51
N GLY A 134 14.35 11.62 4.75
CA GLY A 134 15.03 11.19 5.97
C GLY A 134 14.81 9.73 6.27
N ASN A 135 15.20 9.34 7.48
CA ASN A 135 14.95 8.00 8.01
C ASN A 135 14.13 8.15 9.28
N ASP A 136 13.27 7.18 9.57
CA ASP A 136 12.57 7.15 10.85
C ASP A 136 13.41 6.43 11.91
N ALA A 137 12.90 6.39 13.16
CA ALA A 137 13.61 5.78 14.29
C ALA A 137 13.78 4.26 14.15
N HIS A 138 13.05 3.62 13.22
CA HIS A 138 13.07 2.16 13.01
C HIS A 138 13.88 1.76 11.77
N GLY A 139 14.58 2.69 11.15
CA GLY A 139 15.40 2.40 9.97
C GLY A 139 14.65 2.40 8.65
N TYR A 140 13.40 2.84 8.64
CA TYR A 140 12.67 3.03 7.39
C TYR A 140 13.09 4.33 6.73
N ILE A 141 13.12 4.33 5.40
CA ILE A 141 13.36 5.54 4.61
C ILE A 141 12.03 6.26 4.43
N ARG A 142 12.01 7.54 4.73
CA ARG A 142 10.85 8.39 4.56
C ARG A 142 10.90 9.08 3.19
N TYR A 143 9.84 8.95 2.42
CA TYR A 143 9.68 9.60 1.12
C TYR A 143 8.48 10.52 1.14
N GLN A 144 8.58 11.63 0.39
CA GLN A 144 7.47 12.57 0.23
C GLN A 144 7.40 13.07 -1.22
N ARG A 145 6.20 13.46 -1.61
CA ARG A 145 5.94 14.09 -2.89
C ARG A 145 4.86 15.16 -2.71
N LEU A 146 5.05 16.30 -3.37
CA LEU A 146 4.01 17.32 -3.43
C LEU A 146 2.91 16.85 -4.39
N GLY A 147 1.69 16.93 -3.92
CA GLY A 147 0.51 16.51 -4.66
C GLY A 147 0.05 17.50 -5.73
#